data_e5dac1883afe0fc3c8ac284ffe86f8a3
#
_entry.id   e5dac1883afe0fc3c8ac284ffe86f8a3
#
_cell.length_a   1.000
_cell.length_b   1.000
_cell.length_c   1.000
_cell.angle_alpha   90.00
_cell.angle_beta   90.00
_cell.angle_gamma   90.00
#
_symmetry.space_group_name_H-M   'P 1'
#
loop_
_entity.id
_entity.type
_entity.pdbx_description
1 polymer ?
#
loop_
_entity_poly.entity_id
_entity_poly.type
_entity_poly.pdbx_seq_one_letter_code
_entity_poly.pdbx_strand_id
1 'polypeptide(L)'
;RRLGAEEVRDSVLAAKGTINLEIGGPSVTPPVPDIVLAGSSVKGKGWGSSTPEQANRRSVYVKIMRSMHVPLLINHDMADTDSTCPVRFTTTVPTQALNMLNGQFMNDSAKQFAQRLREEAGEQIGEQIKRALQIVYSRPLQQTEIDKCVAAVNDLIAKHNLNETEALNRFSLLALNLNEFLYLD
;
A
#
# COMPACT_ATOMS: atom_id res chain seq x y z
N ARG A 1 -2.84 -13.92 11.64
CA ARG A 1 -1.88 -12.89 12.11
C ARG A 1 -1.93 -11.65 11.22
N ARG A 2 -1.60 -10.46 11.75
CA ARG A 2 -1.35 -9.28 10.93
C ARG A 2 -0.08 -9.46 10.09
N LEU A 3 -0.08 -8.90 8.88
CA LEU A 3 1.12 -8.82 8.05
C LEU A 3 2.19 -7.91 8.71
N GLY A 4 3.45 -8.28 8.57
CA GLY A 4 4.57 -7.45 9.00
C GLY A 4 4.80 -6.25 8.06
N ALA A 5 5.62 -5.30 8.47
CA ALA A 5 5.89 -4.05 7.76
C ALA A 5 6.24 -4.27 6.28
N GLU A 6 7.18 -5.18 6.03
CA GLU A 6 7.65 -5.50 4.68
C GLU A 6 6.59 -6.23 3.87
N GLU A 7 5.83 -7.13 4.52
CA GLU A 7 4.73 -7.87 3.89
C GLU A 7 3.62 -6.91 3.45
N VAL A 8 3.22 -5.94 4.29
CA VAL A 8 2.21 -4.93 3.93
C VAL A 8 2.64 -4.14 2.70
N ARG A 9 3.87 -3.62 2.69
CA ARG A 9 4.35 -2.85 1.53
C ARG A 9 4.43 -3.70 0.27
N ASP A 10 4.97 -4.91 0.36
CA ASP A 10 5.12 -5.81 -0.78
C ASP A 10 3.74 -6.25 -1.32
N SER A 11 2.74 -6.48 -0.45
CA SER A 11 1.36 -6.78 -0.85
C SER A 11 0.72 -5.61 -1.60
N VAL A 12 0.94 -4.36 -1.15
CA VAL A 12 0.47 -3.16 -1.86
C VAL A 12 1.12 -3.04 -3.24
N LEU A 13 2.44 -3.28 -3.34
CA LEU A 13 3.14 -3.28 -4.63
C LEU A 13 2.63 -4.38 -5.57
N ALA A 14 2.32 -5.55 -5.04
CA ALA A 14 1.74 -6.66 -5.79
C ALA A 14 0.31 -6.35 -6.25
N ALA A 15 -0.54 -5.80 -5.37
CA ALA A 15 -1.91 -5.42 -5.70
C ALA A 15 -1.97 -4.40 -6.83
N LYS A 16 -1.13 -3.37 -6.80
CA LYS A 16 -1.05 -2.37 -7.89
C LYS A 16 -0.29 -2.85 -9.13
N GLY A 17 0.28 -4.08 -9.11
CA GLY A 17 0.94 -4.70 -10.27
C GLY A 17 2.35 -4.18 -10.58
N THR A 18 3.02 -3.52 -9.63
CA THR A 18 4.32 -2.89 -9.89
C THR A 18 5.49 -3.51 -9.14
N ILE A 19 5.25 -4.57 -8.36
CA ILE A 19 6.30 -5.21 -7.59
C ILE A 19 7.42 -5.73 -8.51
N ASN A 20 8.66 -5.33 -8.21
CA ASN A 20 9.84 -5.85 -8.86
C ASN A 20 10.44 -6.98 -8.01
N LEU A 21 10.46 -8.18 -8.56
CA LEU A 21 10.91 -9.41 -7.90
C LEU A 21 12.40 -9.72 -8.15
N GLU A 22 13.15 -8.80 -8.74
CA GLU A 22 14.58 -8.97 -8.97
C GLU A 22 15.33 -9.31 -7.68
N ILE A 23 16.15 -10.36 -7.71
CA ILE A 23 16.92 -10.88 -6.56
C ILE A 23 18.36 -10.36 -6.63
N GLY A 24 18.88 -9.98 -5.45
CA GLY A 24 20.28 -9.49 -5.32
C GLY A 24 20.42 -8.01 -5.66
N GLY A 25 21.65 -7.57 -5.83
CA GLY A 25 21.97 -6.17 -6.15
C GLY A 25 21.97 -5.21 -4.97
N PRO A 26 22.16 -3.90 -5.22
CA PRO A 26 22.24 -2.90 -4.16
C PRO A 26 20.88 -2.61 -3.51
N SER A 27 20.92 -2.00 -2.33
CA SER A 27 19.72 -1.49 -1.66
C SER A 27 19.05 -0.38 -2.46
N VAL A 28 17.74 -0.26 -2.31
CA VAL A 28 16.91 0.74 -3.00
C VAL A 28 16.34 1.76 -2.03
N THR A 29 16.09 2.95 -2.54
CA THR A 29 15.60 4.10 -1.78
C THR A 29 14.26 4.55 -2.37
N PRO A 30 13.14 3.97 -1.89
CA PRO A 30 11.82 4.40 -2.33
C PRO A 30 11.57 5.87 -1.95
N PRO A 31 10.68 6.58 -2.66
CA PRO A 31 10.30 7.92 -2.30
C PRO A 31 9.77 8.01 -0.86
N VAL A 32 10.21 9.02 -0.13
CA VAL A 32 9.69 9.36 1.19
C VAL A 32 9.21 10.81 1.19
N PRO A 33 8.21 11.17 2.02
CA PRO A 33 7.71 12.54 2.10
C PRO A 33 8.82 13.54 2.46
N ASP A 34 8.71 14.76 1.94
CA ASP A 34 9.68 15.84 2.20
C ASP A 34 9.90 16.12 3.69
N ILE A 35 8.88 15.95 4.51
CA ILE A 35 8.98 16.13 5.96
C ILE A 35 9.94 15.12 6.61
N VAL A 36 10.03 13.90 6.09
CA VAL A 36 10.97 12.88 6.55
C VAL A 36 12.39 13.27 6.15
N LEU A 37 12.56 13.76 4.91
CA LEU A 37 13.86 14.23 4.42
C LEU A 37 14.34 15.47 5.19
N ALA A 38 13.44 16.36 5.60
CA ALA A 38 13.75 17.56 6.36
C ALA A 38 14.19 17.27 7.80
N GLY A 39 13.83 16.12 8.36
CA GLY A 39 14.24 15.70 9.72
C GLY A 39 15.72 15.36 9.87
N SER A 40 16.47 15.24 8.78
CA SER A 40 17.92 15.02 8.83
C SER A 40 18.68 16.35 8.88
N SER A 41 19.85 16.37 9.53
CA SER A 41 20.73 17.56 9.68
C SER A 41 21.07 18.22 8.34
N VAL A 42 21.11 17.44 7.25
CA VAL A 42 21.21 17.91 5.87
C VAL A 42 20.10 17.20 5.09
N LYS A 43 19.16 17.98 4.55
CA LYS A 43 17.95 17.46 3.88
C LYS A 43 18.28 16.31 2.92
N GLY A 44 17.78 15.12 3.24
CA GLY A 44 17.92 13.92 2.40
C GLY A 44 19.34 13.38 2.22
N LYS A 45 20.35 13.92 2.93
CA LYS A 45 21.73 13.43 2.79
C LYS A 45 21.84 11.95 3.09
N GLY A 46 22.38 11.22 2.13
CA GLY A 46 22.62 9.78 2.25
C GLY A 46 21.40 8.90 1.92
N TRP A 47 20.19 9.44 1.75
CA TRP A 47 19.06 8.63 1.30
C TRP A 47 19.27 8.17 -0.15
N GLY A 48 19.54 9.10 -1.06
CA GLY A 48 19.69 8.81 -2.49
C GLY A 48 18.34 8.80 -3.22
N SER A 49 18.37 8.37 -4.47
CA SER A 49 17.18 8.22 -5.30
C SER A 49 17.28 6.96 -6.15
N SER A 50 16.27 6.13 -6.14
CA SER A 50 16.13 4.98 -7.04
C SER A 50 15.16 5.32 -8.16
N THR A 51 15.32 4.66 -9.31
CA THR A 51 14.31 4.76 -10.37
C THR A 51 12.96 4.21 -9.87
N PRO A 52 11.83 4.59 -10.47
CA PRO A 52 10.51 4.06 -10.06
C PRO A 52 10.47 2.51 -10.07
N GLU A 53 11.10 1.87 -11.03
CA GLU A 53 11.19 0.42 -11.13
C GLU A 53 12.01 -0.18 -9.98
N GLN A 54 13.15 0.40 -9.66
CA GLN A 54 13.99 -0.02 -8.53
C GLN A 54 13.29 0.25 -7.20
N ALA A 55 12.62 1.39 -7.05
CA ALA A 55 11.88 1.75 -5.85
C ALA A 55 10.73 0.77 -5.54
N ASN A 56 10.24 0.04 -6.54
CA ASN A 56 9.20 -0.98 -6.41
C ASN A 56 9.75 -2.38 -6.11
N ARG A 57 11.04 -2.55 -5.88
CA ARG A 57 11.61 -3.82 -5.40
C ARG A 57 11.05 -4.18 -4.02
N ARG A 58 11.10 -5.49 -3.72
CA ARG A 58 10.66 -6.02 -2.42
C ARG A 58 11.29 -5.27 -1.26
N SER A 59 10.55 -5.14 -0.18
CA SER A 59 10.93 -4.33 0.99
C SER A 59 12.21 -4.82 1.69
N VAL A 60 12.59 -6.08 1.50
CA VAL A 60 13.87 -6.61 1.99
C VAL A 60 15.09 -5.89 1.39
N TYR A 61 14.93 -5.24 0.24
CA TYR A 61 15.99 -4.45 -0.41
C TYR A 61 15.96 -2.96 -0.08
N VAL A 62 14.98 -2.51 0.69
CA VAL A 62 14.89 -1.09 1.08
C VAL A 62 16.05 -0.73 1.99
N LYS A 63 16.73 0.36 1.66
CA LYS A 63 17.83 0.90 2.47
C LYS A 63 17.33 1.26 3.87
N ILE A 64 18.03 0.78 4.87
CA ILE A 64 17.79 1.13 6.29
C ILE A 64 18.78 2.19 6.72
N MET A 65 18.29 3.27 7.30
CA MET A 65 19.09 4.33 7.90
C MET A 65 18.51 4.66 9.28
N ARG A 66 19.37 4.87 10.30
CA ARG A 66 18.93 5.20 11.67
C ARG A 66 18.15 6.50 11.75
N SER A 67 18.51 7.49 10.93
CA SER A 67 17.90 8.83 10.96
C SER A 67 16.74 9.01 9.97
N MET A 68 16.50 8.05 9.10
CA MET A 68 15.48 8.14 8.07
C MET A 68 14.82 6.79 7.80
N HIS A 69 13.51 6.73 7.96
CA HIS A 69 12.74 5.51 7.75
C HIS A 69 11.61 5.75 6.75
N VAL A 70 11.24 4.71 6.02
CA VAL A 70 10.01 4.71 5.22
C VAL A 70 8.82 4.69 6.18
N PRO A 71 7.92 5.70 6.15
CA PRO A 71 6.85 5.84 7.15
C PRO A 71 5.96 4.61 7.29
N LEU A 72 5.63 3.94 6.18
CA LEU A 72 4.84 2.72 6.22
C LEU A 72 5.54 1.61 7.02
N LEU A 73 6.85 1.45 6.84
CA LEU A 73 7.59 0.39 7.50
C LEU A 73 7.71 0.64 9.01
N ILE A 74 8.08 1.86 9.42
CA ILE A 74 8.21 2.17 10.85
C ILE A 74 6.86 2.10 11.57
N ASN A 75 5.78 2.55 10.94
CA ASN A 75 4.45 2.49 11.53
C ASN A 75 3.89 1.06 11.65
N HIS A 76 4.44 0.09 10.92
CA HIS A 76 4.03 -1.31 10.96
C HIS A 76 5.04 -2.22 11.66
N ASP A 77 5.76 -1.67 12.65
CA ASP A 77 6.66 -2.41 13.54
C ASP A 77 7.86 -3.05 12.80
N MET A 78 8.50 -2.30 11.89
CA MET A 78 9.79 -2.74 11.37
C MET A 78 10.80 -2.95 12.51
N ALA A 79 11.83 -3.75 12.26
CA ALA A 79 12.87 -3.97 13.27
C ALA A 79 13.50 -2.64 13.70
N ASP A 80 13.77 -2.51 15.02
CA ASP A 80 14.54 -1.39 15.55
C ASP A 80 15.92 -1.32 14.87
N THR A 81 16.34 -0.13 14.49
CA THR A 81 17.62 0.10 13.84
C THR A 81 18.74 0.50 14.79
N ASP A 82 18.41 0.81 16.03
CA ASP A 82 19.35 1.30 17.04
C ASP A 82 19.82 0.20 18.00
N SER A 83 19.06 -0.90 18.07
CA SER A 83 19.38 -2.01 18.97
C SER A 83 19.19 -3.37 18.28
N THR A 84 19.76 -4.41 18.88
CA THR A 84 19.53 -5.79 18.45
C THR A 84 18.07 -6.15 18.70
N CYS A 85 17.36 -6.59 17.65
CA CYS A 85 15.96 -6.96 17.71
C CYS A 85 15.79 -8.48 17.53
N PRO A 86 15.86 -9.27 18.62
CA PRO A 86 15.73 -10.74 18.54
C PRO A 86 14.30 -11.18 18.19
N VAL A 87 13.29 -10.40 18.58
CA VAL A 87 11.87 -10.63 18.31
C VAL A 87 11.20 -9.30 17.98
N ARG A 88 10.45 -9.26 16.88
CA ARG A 88 9.64 -8.10 16.52
C ARG A 88 8.32 -8.15 17.28
N PHE A 89 7.94 -7.03 17.87
CA PHE A 89 6.61 -6.85 18.41
C PHE A 89 5.62 -6.61 17.27
N THR A 90 4.39 -7.09 17.43
CA THR A 90 3.29 -6.76 16.53
C THR A 90 2.28 -5.96 17.33
N THR A 91 2.15 -4.67 17.01
CA THR A 91 1.19 -3.78 17.66
C THR A 91 -0.04 -3.57 16.78
N THR A 92 -1.14 -3.17 17.39
CA THR A 92 -2.32 -2.68 16.68
C THR A 92 -2.68 -1.33 17.28
N VAL A 93 -2.24 -0.28 16.58
CA VAL A 93 -2.40 1.11 17.05
C VAL A 93 -3.11 1.97 16.00
N PRO A 94 -3.87 2.98 16.42
CA PRO A 94 -4.63 3.84 15.48
C PRO A 94 -3.76 4.53 14.43
N THR A 95 -2.51 4.83 14.73
CA THR A 95 -1.57 5.46 13.78
C THR A 95 -1.30 4.59 12.55
N GLN A 96 -1.38 3.26 12.66
CA GLN A 96 -1.25 2.35 11.51
C GLN A 96 -2.42 2.54 10.55
N ALA A 97 -3.65 2.53 11.06
CA ALA A 97 -4.85 2.76 10.25
C ALA A 97 -4.84 4.17 9.62
N LEU A 98 -4.47 5.20 10.39
CA LEU A 98 -4.37 6.56 9.88
C LEU A 98 -3.32 6.68 8.77
N ASN A 99 -2.18 6.01 8.90
CA ASN A 99 -1.15 6.00 7.86
C ASN A 99 -1.59 5.25 6.61
N MET A 100 -2.33 4.15 6.77
CA MET A 100 -2.89 3.39 5.63
C MET A 100 -3.95 4.19 4.87
N LEU A 101 -4.74 5.02 5.56
CA LEU A 101 -5.77 5.85 4.94
C LEU A 101 -5.23 7.16 4.35
N ASN A 102 -4.29 7.82 5.06
CA ASN A 102 -3.86 9.18 4.73
C ASN A 102 -2.45 9.24 4.14
N GLY A 103 -1.66 8.16 4.23
CA GLY A 103 -0.29 8.13 3.75
C GLY A 103 -0.21 8.36 2.24
N GLN A 104 0.76 9.19 1.80
CA GLN A 104 0.95 9.50 0.38
C GLN A 104 1.19 8.22 -0.43
N PHE A 105 2.06 7.31 0.04
CA PHE A 105 2.32 6.03 -0.63
C PHE A 105 1.04 5.23 -0.87
N MET A 106 0.13 5.17 0.12
CA MET A 106 -1.12 4.43 0.00
C MET A 106 -2.09 5.07 -0.99
N ASN A 107 -2.24 6.39 -0.94
CA ASN A 107 -3.08 7.13 -1.87
C ASN A 107 -2.59 7.03 -3.33
N ASP A 108 -1.28 7.15 -3.55
CA ASP A 108 -0.69 6.98 -4.88
C ASP A 108 -0.79 5.54 -5.37
N SER A 109 -0.61 4.56 -4.48
CA SER A 109 -0.79 3.14 -4.79
C SER A 109 -2.25 2.80 -5.12
N ALA A 110 -3.22 3.40 -4.43
CA ALA A 110 -4.64 3.21 -4.73
C ALA A 110 -5.01 3.72 -6.13
N LYS A 111 -4.46 4.86 -6.56
CA LYS A 111 -4.65 5.37 -7.93
C LYS A 111 -4.07 4.42 -8.98
N GLN A 112 -2.86 3.89 -8.74
CA GLN A 112 -2.22 2.92 -9.64
C GLN A 112 -2.98 1.59 -9.66
N PHE A 113 -3.49 1.15 -8.51
CA PHE A 113 -4.34 -0.02 -8.43
C PHE A 113 -5.65 0.18 -9.21
N ALA A 114 -6.32 1.31 -9.04
CA ALA A 114 -7.51 1.65 -9.83
C ALA A 114 -7.24 1.71 -11.34
N GLN A 115 -6.07 2.21 -11.75
CA GLN A 115 -5.65 2.18 -13.14
C GLN A 115 -5.50 0.74 -13.65
N ARG A 116 -4.82 -0.13 -12.91
CA ARG A 116 -4.70 -1.55 -13.23
C ARG A 116 -6.06 -2.22 -13.37
N LEU A 117 -7.00 -1.92 -12.47
CA LEU A 117 -8.35 -2.49 -12.53
C LEU A 117 -9.09 -2.10 -13.82
N ARG A 118 -8.96 -0.85 -14.28
CA ARG A 118 -9.52 -0.41 -15.58
C ARG A 118 -8.87 -1.15 -16.76
N GLU A 119 -7.57 -1.33 -16.72
CA GLU A 119 -6.82 -2.03 -17.76
C GLU A 119 -7.19 -3.53 -17.84
N GLU A 120 -7.36 -4.19 -16.67
CA GLU A 120 -7.64 -5.63 -16.59
C GLU A 120 -9.13 -6.00 -16.74
N ALA A 121 -10.05 -5.13 -16.28
CA ALA A 121 -11.50 -5.42 -16.20
C ALA A 121 -12.36 -4.50 -17.08
N GLY A 122 -11.75 -3.60 -17.84
CA GLY A 122 -12.47 -2.68 -18.73
C GLY A 122 -13.20 -1.57 -17.99
N GLU A 123 -14.23 -0.99 -18.62
CA GLU A 123 -14.88 0.23 -18.13
C GLU A 123 -16.04 -0.03 -17.14
N GLN A 124 -16.51 -1.27 -17.02
CA GLN A 124 -17.64 -1.59 -16.15
C GLN A 124 -17.22 -1.61 -14.68
N ILE A 125 -17.75 -0.70 -13.88
CA ILE A 125 -17.42 -0.54 -12.46
C ILE A 125 -17.62 -1.84 -11.67
N GLY A 126 -18.64 -2.62 -11.98
CA GLY A 126 -18.90 -3.90 -11.31
C GLY A 126 -17.80 -4.93 -11.54
N GLU A 127 -17.26 -5.04 -12.76
CA GLU A 127 -16.16 -5.96 -13.06
C GLU A 127 -14.84 -5.46 -12.45
N GLN A 128 -14.61 -4.15 -12.41
CA GLN A 128 -13.45 -3.55 -11.74
C GLN A 128 -13.47 -3.84 -10.23
N ILE A 129 -14.62 -3.69 -9.58
CA ILE A 129 -14.80 -4.02 -8.17
C ILE A 129 -14.58 -5.51 -7.91
N LYS A 130 -15.18 -6.37 -8.72
CA LYS A 130 -14.98 -7.82 -8.64
C LYS A 130 -13.50 -8.19 -8.78
N ARG A 131 -12.81 -7.59 -9.75
CA ARG A 131 -11.37 -7.80 -9.94
C ARG A 131 -10.55 -7.32 -8.74
N ALA A 132 -10.87 -6.17 -8.18
CA ALA A 132 -10.21 -5.66 -6.97
C ALA A 132 -10.36 -6.64 -5.80
N LEU A 133 -11.58 -7.12 -5.54
CA LEU A 133 -11.83 -8.07 -4.47
C LEU A 133 -11.11 -9.41 -4.69
N GLN A 134 -11.02 -9.90 -5.92
CA GLN A 134 -10.25 -11.11 -6.25
C GLN A 134 -8.77 -10.96 -5.87
N ILE A 135 -8.17 -9.80 -6.17
CA ILE A 135 -6.77 -9.53 -5.85
C ILE A 135 -6.57 -9.41 -4.33
N VAL A 136 -7.46 -8.69 -3.66
CA VAL A 136 -7.35 -8.38 -2.23
C VAL A 136 -7.64 -9.60 -1.35
N TYR A 137 -8.68 -10.35 -1.66
CA TYR A 137 -9.11 -11.49 -0.84
C TYR A 137 -8.34 -12.77 -1.15
N SER A 138 -7.83 -12.89 -2.36
CA SER A 138 -7.13 -14.11 -2.82
C SER A 138 -7.91 -15.41 -2.55
N ARG A 139 -9.24 -15.33 -2.53
CA ARG A 139 -10.19 -16.43 -2.33
C ARG A 139 -11.40 -16.29 -3.26
N PRO A 140 -12.22 -17.34 -3.43
CA PRO A 140 -13.48 -17.22 -4.14
C PRO A 140 -14.39 -16.15 -3.50
N LEU A 141 -15.05 -15.36 -4.34
CA LEU A 141 -15.95 -14.29 -3.92
C LEU A 141 -17.39 -14.79 -3.86
N GLN A 142 -18.15 -14.27 -2.88
CA GLN A 142 -19.58 -14.40 -2.86
C GLN A 142 -20.22 -13.24 -3.63
N GLN A 143 -21.32 -13.49 -4.34
CA GLN A 143 -22.01 -12.45 -5.10
C GLN A 143 -22.46 -11.29 -4.20
N THR A 144 -22.90 -11.60 -2.97
CA THR A 144 -23.30 -10.61 -1.97
C THR A 144 -22.19 -9.64 -1.55
N GLU A 145 -20.92 -10.07 -1.60
CA GLU A 145 -19.77 -9.20 -1.31
C GLU A 145 -19.56 -8.20 -2.45
N ILE A 146 -19.65 -8.68 -3.68
CA ILE A 146 -19.55 -7.84 -4.88
C ILE A 146 -20.67 -6.80 -4.87
N ASP A 147 -21.93 -7.23 -4.67
CA ASP A 147 -23.11 -6.36 -4.70
C ASP A 147 -23.01 -5.25 -3.65
N LYS A 148 -22.56 -5.58 -2.43
CA LYS A 148 -22.33 -4.59 -1.36
C LYS A 148 -21.27 -3.55 -1.75
N CYS A 149 -20.16 -3.98 -2.34
CA CYS A 149 -19.11 -3.06 -2.75
C CYS A 149 -19.55 -2.19 -3.94
N VAL A 150 -20.28 -2.74 -4.89
CA VAL A 150 -20.86 -1.97 -6.00
C VAL A 150 -21.85 -0.93 -5.49
N ALA A 151 -22.73 -1.31 -4.56
CA ALA A 151 -23.67 -0.37 -3.94
C ALA A 151 -22.93 0.76 -3.19
N ALA A 152 -21.87 0.42 -2.44
CA ALA A 152 -21.07 1.42 -1.74
C ALA A 152 -20.37 2.41 -2.70
N VAL A 153 -19.87 1.94 -3.85
CA VAL A 153 -19.25 2.83 -4.84
C VAL A 153 -20.30 3.72 -5.53
N ASN A 154 -21.47 3.17 -5.86
CA ASN A 154 -22.58 3.97 -6.41
C ASN A 154 -23.05 5.04 -5.41
N ASP A 155 -23.10 4.70 -4.13
CA ASP A 155 -23.41 5.64 -3.04
C ASP A 155 -22.35 6.77 -2.96
N LEU A 156 -21.08 6.46 -3.09
CA LEU A 156 -20.01 7.48 -3.13
C LEU A 156 -20.20 8.44 -4.31
N ILE A 157 -20.50 7.92 -5.49
CA ILE A 157 -20.79 8.73 -6.68
C ILE A 157 -21.99 9.65 -6.42
N ALA A 158 -23.11 9.09 -5.95
CA ALA A 158 -24.36 9.83 -5.77
C ALA A 158 -24.28 10.87 -4.63
N LYS A 159 -23.72 10.50 -3.47
CA LYS A 159 -23.71 11.36 -2.27
C LYS A 159 -22.64 12.44 -2.30
N HIS A 160 -21.52 12.18 -2.97
CA HIS A 160 -20.38 13.09 -2.99
C HIS A 160 -20.11 13.72 -4.37
N ASN A 161 -21.00 13.47 -5.33
CA ASN A 161 -20.89 13.99 -6.71
C ASN A 161 -19.51 13.67 -7.34
N LEU A 162 -18.99 12.45 -7.08
CA LEU A 162 -17.72 12.00 -7.63
C LEU A 162 -17.93 11.45 -9.03
N ASN A 163 -16.92 11.58 -9.87
CA ASN A 163 -16.87 10.80 -11.10
C ASN A 163 -16.44 9.34 -10.82
N GLU A 164 -16.66 8.44 -11.76
CA GLU A 164 -16.34 7.01 -11.61
C GLU A 164 -14.86 6.76 -11.30
N THR A 165 -13.96 7.55 -11.90
CA THR A 165 -12.52 7.45 -11.68
C THR A 165 -12.16 7.77 -10.22
N GLU A 166 -12.72 8.83 -9.68
CA GLU A 166 -12.49 9.23 -8.28
C GLU A 166 -13.10 8.21 -7.30
N ALA A 167 -14.30 7.73 -7.61
CA ALA A 167 -14.98 6.72 -6.80
C ALA A 167 -14.16 5.40 -6.79
N LEU A 168 -13.65 4.96 -7.93
CA LEU A 168 -12.79 3.78 -8.02
C LEU A 168 -11.47 3.97 -7.27
N ASN A 169 -10.85 5.16 -7.33
CA ASN A 169 -9.64 5.46 -6.56
C ASN A 169 -9.89 5.34 -5.04
N ARG A 170 -11.01 5.88 -4.56
CA ARG A 170 -11.40 5.77 -3.14
C ARG A 170 -11.74 4.34 -2.75
N PHE A 171 -12.43 3.61 -3.61
CA PHE A 171 -12.69 2.19 -3.39
C PHE A 171 -11.39 1.38 -3.35
N SER A 172 -10.46 1.64 -4.26
CA SER A 172 -9.14 0.98 -4.28
C SER A 172 -8.36 1.22 -2.98
N LEU A 173 -8.41 2.45 -2.44
CA LEU A 173 -7.81 2.74 -1.14
C LEU A 173 -8.51 1.93 -0.02
N LEU A 174 -9.85 1.88 -0.02
CA LEU A 174 -10.61 1.08 0.93
C LEU A 174 -10.25 -0.40 0.84
N ALA A 175 -10.18 -0.94 -0.38
CA ALA A 175 -9.85 -2.35 -0.62
C ALA A 175 -8.47 -2.73 -0.04
N LEU A 176 -7.46 -1.87 -0.20
CA LEU A 176 -6.13 -2.05 0.39
C LEU A 176 -6.10 -1.88 1.93
N ASN A 177 -7.20 -1.48 2.55
CA ASN A 177 -7.36 -1.32 4.00
C ASN A 177 -8.29 -2.38 4.62
N LEU A 178 -8.81 -3.32 3.84
CA LEU A 178 -9.65 -4.39 4.36
C LEU A 178 -8.85 -5.36 5.24
N ASN A 179 -9.52 -5.95 6.23
CA ASN A 179 -8.90 -6.91 7.12
C ASN A 179 -8.29 -8.10 6.36
N GLU A 180 -8.99 -8.61 5.36
CA GLU A 180 -8.53 -9.72 4.52
C GLU A 180 -7.26 -9.40 3.72
N PHE A 181 -6.95 -8.11 3.52
CA PHE A 181 -5.70 -7.69 2.91
C PHE A 181 -4.54 -7.57 3.91
N LEU A 182 -4.85 -7.21 5.16
CA LEU A 182 -3.83 -6.91 6.18
C LEU A 182 -3.58 -8.06 7.16
N TYR A 183 -4.48 -9.04 7.21
CA TYR A 183 -4.40 -10.18 8.13
C TYR A 183 -4.47 -11.50 7.37
N LEU A 184 -3.64 -12.44 7.77
CA LEU A 184 -3.71 -13.84 7.34
C LEU A 184 -4.49 -14.63 8.38
N ASP A 185 -5.44 -15.44 7.92
CA ASP A 185 -6.19 -16.41 8.73
C ASP A 185 -5.32 -17.61 9.10
#